data_e009f9011acf5c803c83025975c53a41
#
_entry.id   e009f9011acf5c803c83025975c53a41
#
_cell.length_a   1.000
_cell.length_b   1.000
_cell.length_c   1.000
_cell.angle_alpha   90.00
_cell.angle_beta   90.00
_cell.angle_gamma   90.00
#
_symmetry.space_group_name_H-M   'P 1'
#
loop_
_entity.id
_entity.type
_entity.pdbx_description
1 polymer ?
#
loop_
_entity_poly.entity_id
_entity_poly.type
_entity_poly.pdbx_seq_one_letter_code
_entity_poly.pdbx_strand_id
1 'polypeptide(L)'
;VRNVEHGVGGLRVDFDPEGVKRLVALGVVPYWEQPRPSLLFWVVDAQLPVPLIPGDSTTSWPQLFSREGARWALPALFPLLDLDDLTLVSADVVAQGLMPPLLKASQRYGDELLIVRGQLSQQGEQWQLQWHLHAGTGKGEALINGQSQGAAEAVVSQTLSAISHYLAERYGKILPLPAVAPVVSGAQASSAAVVTGTALATSAGVSAAGTATLQVDNVKSVDDLLALQGLLRQLAVVTQSNVSSMTGD
;
A
#
# COMPACT_ATOMS: atom_id res chain seq x y z
N VAL A 1 -6.63 -17.25 -7.11
CA VAL A 1 -6.59 -16.66 -8.47
C VAL A 1 -7.93 -16.99 -9.12
N ARG A 2 -8.63 -15.98 -9.67
CA ARG A 2 -9.91 -16.17 -10.39
C ARG A 2 -9.70 -16.32 -11.89
N ASN A 3 -8.77 -15.59 -12.44
CA ASN A 3 -8.49 -15.60 -13.87
C ASN A 3 -7.02 -15.24 -14.14
N VAL A 4 -6.48 -15.80 -15.23
CA VAL A 4 -5.14 -15.51 -15.71
C VAL A 4 -5.21 -15.29 -17.20
N GLU A 5 -4.91 -14.09 -17.66
CA GLU A 5 -4.91 -13.74 -19.09
C GLU A 5 -3.50 -13.41 -19.55
N HIS A 6 -3.09 -14.02 -20.66
CA HIS A 6 -1.84 -13.73 -21.34
C HIS A 6 -2.10 -12.70 -22.44
N GLY A 7 -1.49 -11.52 -22.32
CA GLY A 7 -1.60 -10.44 -23.32
C GLY A 7 -0.24 -10.13 -23.95
N VAL A 8 -0.28 -9.36 -25.06
CA VAL A 8 0.92 -8.84 -25.70
C VAL A 8 1.54 -7.79 -24.78
N GLY A 9 2.44 -8.21 -23.92
CA GLY A 9 3.15 -7.32 -22.96
C GLY A 9 3.06 -7.70 -21.50
N GLY A 10 2.44 -8.83 -21.15
CA GLY A 10 2.41 -9.29 -19.76
C GLY A 10 1.32 -10.28 -19.40
N LEU A 11 1.35 -10.68 -18.14
CA LEU A 11 0.39 -11.56 -17.52
C LEU A 11 -0.57 -10.72 -16.66
N ARG A 12 -1.86 -10.79 -16.94
CA ARG A 12 -2.90 -10.25 -16.06
C ARG A 12 -3.47 -11.36 -15.19
N VAL A 13 -3.39 -11.15 -13.89
CA VAL A 13 -3.88 -12.12 -12.90
C VAL A 13 -4.95 -11.46 -12.04
N ASP A 14 -6.16 -12.00 -12.06
CA ASP A 14 -7.26 -11.56 -11.21
C ASP A 14 -7.32 -12.43 -9.94
N PHE A 15 -7.21 -11.80 -8.79
CA PHE A 15 -7.27 -12.46 -7.50
C PHE A 15 -8.69 -12.37 -6.91
N ASP A 16 -9.07 -13.39 -6.14
CA ASP A 16 -10.26 -13.31 -5.31
C ASP A 16 -10.01 -12.38 -4.12
N PRO A 17 -10.77 -11.27 -3.97
CA PRO A 17 -10.55 -10.31 -2.88
C PRO A 17 -10.64 -10.96 -1.49
N GLU A 18 -11.58 -11.87 -1.28
CA GLU A 18 -11.73 -12.56 0.00
C GLU A 18 -10.59 -13.55 0.28
N GLY A 19 -10.08 -14.20 -0.77
CA GLY A 19 -8.88 -15.03 -0.68
C GLY A 19 -7.63 -14.20 -0.29
N VAL A 20 -7.48 -13.02 -0.87
CA VAL A 20 -6.39 -12.09 -0.50
C VAL A 20 -6.55 -11.61 0.95
N LYS A 21 -7.76 -11.21 1.37
CA LYS A 21 -8.02 -10.80 2.76
C LYS A 21 -7.67 -11.90 3.75
N ARG A 22 -8.00 -13.16 3.44
CA ARG A 22 -7.62 -14.33 4.29
C ARG A 22 -6.12 -14.49 4.41
N LEU A 23 -5.38 -14.36 3.31
CA LEU A 23 -3.91 -14.44 3.33
C LEU A 23 -3.29 -13.30 4.15
N VAL A 24 -3.80 -12.08 4.01
CA VAL A 24 -3.37 -10.93 4.82
C VAL A 24 -3.64 -11.17 6.31
N ALA A 25 -4.82 -11.69 6.66
CA ALA A 25 -5.17 -12.03 8.04
C ALA A 25 -4.25 -13.11 8.62
N LEU A 26 -3.91 -14.16 7.86
CA LEU A 26 -2.98 -15.21 8.27
C LEU A 26 -1.55 -14.67 8.49
N GLY A 27 -1.12 -13.69 7.68
CA GLY A 27 0.17 -13.04 7.82
C GLY A 27 0.23 -12.01 8.95
N VAL A 28 -0.88 -11.72 9.63
CA VAL A 28 -0.99 -10.67 10.67
C VAL A 28 -0.48 -9.32 10.15
N VAL A 29 -0.73 -9.05 8.86
CA VAL A 29 -0.29 -7.82 8.19
C VAL A 29 -1.42 -6.78 8.28
N PRO A 30 -1.10 -5.51 8.60
CA PRO A 30 -2.10 -4.45 8.56
C PRO A 30 -2.74 -4.34 7.18
N TYR A 31 -4.06 -4.36 7.14
CA TYR A 31 -4.85 -4.18 5.94
C TYR A 31 -5.56 -2.84 5.99
N TRP A 32 -5.36 -2.02 4.96
CA TRP A 32 -6.06 -0.76 4.80
C TRP A 32 -7.04 -0.86 3.63
N GLU A 33 -8.32 -0.86 3.97
CA GLU A 33 -9.41 -0.99 3.01
C GLU A 33 -9.63 0.32 2.22
N GLN A 34 -10.19 0.20 1.03
CA GLN A 34 -10.64 1.36 0.25
C GLN A 34 -12.01 1.87 0.76
N PRO A 35 -12.37 3.16 0.54
CA PRO A 35 -11.61 4.15 -0.24
C PRO A 35 -10.39 4.70 0.51
N ARG A 36 -9.36 5.09 -0.23
CA ARG A 36 -8.18 5.76 0.29
C ARG A 36 -8.24 7.24 -0.03
N PRO A 37 -7.79 8.13 0.86
CA PRO A 37 -7.79 9.56 0.58
C PRO A 37 -6.90 9.89 -0.62
N SER A 38 -7.31 10.86 -1.40
CA SER A 38 -6.49 11.41 -2.46
C SER A 38 -5.45 12.36 -1.87
N LEU A 39 -4.26 12.39 -2.47
CA LEU A 39 -3.18 13.31 -2.11
C LEU A 39 -3.14 14.46 -3.12
N LEU A 40 -3.42 15.68 -2.69
CA LEU A 40 -3.27 16.88 -3.54
C LEU A 40 -1.92 17.54 -3.26
N PHE A 41 -1.08 17.60 -4.29
CA PHE A 41 0.28 18.11 -4.22
C PHE A 41 0.36 19.57 -4.65
N TRP A 42 0.54 20.47 -3.70
CA TRP A 42 0.92 21.86 -3.95
C TRP A 42 2.44 21.96 -3.88
N VAL A 43 3.11 21.93 -5.02
CA VAL A 43 4.57 21.91 -5.11
C VAL A 43 5.10 23.15 -5.78
N VAL A 44 6.09 23.76 -5.14
CA VAL A 44 6.85 24.91 -5.65
C VAL A 44 8.19 24.43 -6.17
N ASP A 45 8.52 24.78 -7.39
CA ASP A 45 9.86 24.70 -7.98
C ASP A 45 10.30 26.12 -8.36
N ALA A 46 11.19 26.69 -7.57
CA ALA A 46 11.68 28.06 -7.77
C ALA A 46 12.49 28.26 -9.06
N GLN A 47 12.86 27.19 -9.76
CA GLN A 47 13.57 27.26 -11.04
C GLN A 47 12.64 27.44 -12.23
N LEU A 48 11.34 27.20 -12.05
CA LEU A 48 10.36 27.38 -13.10
C LEU A 48 9.93 28.86 -13.23
N PRO A 49 9.63 29.34 -14.45
CA PRO A 49 9.09 30.71 -14.66
C PRO A 49 7.78 30.92 -13.88
N VAL A 50 6.94 29.89 -13.80
CA VAL A 50 5.78 29.82 -12.92
C VAL A 50 6.10 28.79 -11.85
N PRO A 51 6.38 29.21 -10.61
CA PRO A 51 6.94 28.30 -9.59
C PRO A 51 6.03 27.17 -9.14
N LEU A 52 4.72 27.32 -9.25
CA LEU A 52 3.77 26.26 -8.92
C LEU A 52 3.67 25.23 -10.06
N ILE A 53 3.64 23.95 -9.72
CA ILE A 53 3.53 22.86 -10.69
C ILE A 53 2.05 22.49 -10.89
N PRO A 54 1.46 22.75 -12.08
CA PRO A 54 0.08 22.34 -12.39
C PRO A 54 -0.02 20.87 -12.77
N GLY A 55 -1.24 20.32 -12.74
CA GLY A 55 -1.51 18.92 -13.11
C GLY A 55 -1.27 18.62 -14.59
N ASP A 56 -1.42 19.61 -15.47
CA ASP A 56 -1.15 19.55 -16.91
C ASP A 56 0.26 20.03 -17.29
N SER A 57 1.16 20.12 -16.28
CA SER A 57 2.53 20.57 -16.48
C SER A 57 3.26 19.78 -17.57
N THR A 58 4.09 20.46 -18.33
CA THR A 58 5.03 19.84 -19.28
C THR A 58 6.20 19.15 -18.56
N THR A 59 6.38 19.41 -17.26
CA THR A 59 7.34 18.67 -16.43
C THR A 59 6.84 17.24 -16.21
N SER A 60 7.76 16.32 -15.93
CA SER A 60 7.41 14.90 -15.67
C SER A 60 6.79 14.66 -14.29
N TRP A 61 6.79 15.64 -13.38
CA TRP A 61 6.40 15.46 -11.98
C TRP A 61 4.98 14.93 -11.80
N PRO A 62 3.91 15.53 -12.38
CA PRO A 62 2.56 15.02 -12.19
C PRO A 62 2.39 13.57 -12.65
N GLN A 63 2.99 13.21 -13.78
CA GLN A 63 2.93 11.86 -14.34
C GLN A 63 3.69 10.86 -13.46
N LEU A 64 4.86 11.24 -12.92
CA LEU A 64 5.64 10.40 -12.02
C LEU A 64 4.88 10.13 -10.72
N PHE A 65 4.31 11.17 -10.11
CA PHE A 65 3.50 11.02 -8.89
C PHE A 65 2.22 10.20 -9.14
N SER A 66 1.53 10.41 -10.25
CA SER A 66 0.34 9.65 -10.61
C SER A 66 0.65 8.16 -10.81
N ARG A 67 1.72 7.84 -11.55
CA ARG A 67 2.15 6.47 -11.80
C ARG A 67 2.57 5.76 -10.51
N GLU A 68 3.39 6.41 -9.69
CA GLU A 68 3.86 5.82 -8.44
C GLU A 68 2.72 5.76 -7.41
N GLY A 69 1.85 6.77 -7.36
CA GLY A 69 0.65 6.77 -6.53
C GLY A 69 -0.27 5.58 -6.81
N ALA A 70 -0.42 5.21 -8.08
CA ALA A 70 -1.19 4.03 -8.47
C ALA A 70 -0.60 2.73 -7.88
N ARG A 71 0.73 2.61 -7.79
CA ARG A 71 1.40 1.46 -7.16
C ARG A 71 1.09 1.34 -5.67
N TRP A 72 0.96 2.46 -4.98
CA TRP A 72 0.61 2.53 -3.56
C TRP A 72 -0.91 2.57 -3.33
N ALA A 73 -1.72 2.56 -4.39
CA ALA A 73 -3.16 2.80 -4.36
C ALA A 73 -3.51 4.11 -3.61
N LEU A 74 -2.70 5.14 -3.79
CA LEU A 74 -2.86 6.50 -3.28
C LEU A 74 -2.99 7.43 -4.47
N PRO A 75 -4.21 7.88 -4.84
CA PRO A 75 -4.38 8.82 -5.94
C PRO A 75 -3.60 10.11 -5.66
N ALA A 76 -2.64 10.44 -6.52
CA ALA A 76 -1.84 11.64 -6.44
C ALA A 76 -2.32 12.65 -7.49
N LEU A 77 -2.77 13.80 -7.03
CA LEU A 77 -3.33 14.89 -7.83
C LEU A 77 -2.45 16.13 -7.73
N PHE A 78 -2.44 16.92 -8.78
CA PHE A 78 -1.86 18.27 -8.78
C PHE A 78 -2.96 19.28 -9.10
N PRO A 79 -2.85 20.53 -8.61
CA PRO A 79 -3.84 21.56 -8.88
C PRO A 79 -3.86 21.93 -10.37
N LEU A 80 -5.01 22.41 -10.85
CA LEU A 80 -5.14 22.89 -12.22
C LEU A 80 -4.45 24.24 -12.42
N LEU A 81 -4.26 24.99 -11.35
CA LEU A 81 -3.73 26.37 -11.33
C LEU A 81 -4.49 27.31 -12.26
N ASP A 82 -5.79 27.12 -12.35
CA ASP A 82 -6.69 28.07 -13.00
C ASP A 82 -6.84 29.37 -12.18
N LEU A 83 -7.68 30.28 -12.65
CA LEU A 83 -7.86 31.57 -12.00
C LEU A 83 -8.35 31.45 -10.54
N ASP A 84 -9.18 30.44 -10.26
CA ASP A 84 -9.70 30.22 -8.90
C ASP A 84 -8.58 29.80 -7.95
N ASP A 85 -7.71 28.88 -8.40
CA ASP A 85 -6.54 28.46 -7.63
C ASP A 85 -5.57 29.62 -7.40
N LEU A 86 -5.20 30.33 -8.48
CA LEU A 86 -4.21 31.42 -8.44
C LEU A 86 -4.67 32.64 -7.66
N THR A 87 -5.99 32.83 -7.50
CA THR A 87 -6.54 33.89 -6.65
C THR A 87 -6.28 33.61 -5.17
N LEU A 88 -6.21 32.34 -4.78
CA LEU A 88 -6.05 31.90 -3.39
C LEU A 88 -4.63 31.49 -3.04
N VAL A 89 -3.93 30.85 -3.97
CA VAL A 89 -2.65 30.19 -3.71
C VAL A 89 -1.56 30.72 -4.63
N SER A 90 -0.57 31.36 -4.03
CA SER A 90 0.70 31.72 -4.66
C SER A 90 1.82 30.77 -4.22
N ALA A 91 2.97 30.82 -4.87
CA ALA A 91 4.16 30.09 -4.45
C ALA A 91 4.56 30.42 -3.00
N ASP A 92 4.41 31.68 -2.58
CA ASP A 92 4.71 32.12 -1.22
C ASP A 92 3.75 31.49 -0.20
N VAL A 93 2.48 31.35 -0.51
CA VAL A 93 1.48 30.67 0.32
C VAL A 93 1.89 29.23 0.60
N VAL A 94 2.36 28.51 -0.43
CA VAL A 94 2.84 27.14 -0.31
C VAL A 94 4.15 27.10 0.47
N ALA A 95 5.12 27.94 0.14
CA ALA A 95 6.43 27.97 0.77
C ALA A 95 6.34 28.29 2.27
N GLN A 96 5.51 29.27 2.64
CA GLN A 96 5.28 29.64 4.04
C GLN A 96 4.34 28.70 4.80
N GLY A 97 3.65 27.83 4.08
CA GLY A 97 2.69 26.88 4.69
C GLY A 97 1.43 27.53 5.26
N LEU A 98 0.94 28.56 4.56
CA LEU A 98 -0.31 29.23 4.96
C LEU A 98 -1.50 28.32 4.65
N MET A 99 -1.95 27.56 5.62
CA MET A 99 -2.99 26.54 5.43
C MET A 99 -4.37 27.06 5.05
N PRO A 100 -4.89 28.20 5.58
CA PRO A 100 -6.25 28.63 5.24
C PRO A 100 -6.52 28.81 3.74
N PRO A 101 -5.67 29.50 2.94
CA PRO A 101 -5.88 29.61 1.49
C PRO A 101 -5.68 28.25 0.77
N LEU A 102 -4.72 27.42 1.23
CA LEU A 102 -4.51 26.07 0.67
C LEU A 102 -5.74 25.18 0.87
N LEU A 103 -6.30 25.16 2.07
CA LEU A 103 -7.52 24.41 2.37
C LEU A 103 -8.68 24.86 1.49
N LYS A 104 -8.88 26.18 1.39
CA LYS A 104 -9.98 26.74 0.59
C LYS A 104 -9.85 26.37 -0.90
N ALA A 105 -8.66 26.48 -1.48
CA ALA A 105 -8.43 26.10 -2.87
C ALA A 105 -8.55 24.58 -3.07
N SER A 106 -8.18 23.78 -2.07
CA SER A 106 -8.21 22.34 -2.17
C SER A 106 -9.61 21.73 -2.12
N GLN A 107 -10.61 22.41 -1.58
CA GLN A 107 -11.98 21.88 -1.43
C GLN A 107 -12.62 21.41 -2.74
N ARG A 108 -12.28 22.06 -3.85
CA ARG A 108 -12.83 21.70 -5.18
C ARG A 108 -12.31 20.36 -5.73
N TYR A 109 -11.22 19.80 -5.16
CA TYR A 109 -10.58 18.59 -5.64
C TYR A 109 -11.09 17.31 -4.98
N GLY A 110 -11.90 17.41 -3.93
CA GLY A 110 -12.55 16.28 -3.27
C GLY A 110 -12.76 16.48 -1.77
N ASP A 111 -13.64 15.66 -1.20
CA ASP A 111 -14.04 15.76 0.21
C ASP A 111 -13.07 15.02 1.14
N GLU A 112 -12.57 13.85 0.70
CA GLU A 112 -11.60 13.03 1.43
C GLU A 112 -10.19 13.26 0.88
N LEU A 113 -9.63 14.41 1.16
CA LEU A 113 -8.37 14.87 0.61
C LEU A 113 -7.33 15.07 1.70
N LEU A 114 -6.09 14.72 1.39
CA LEU A 114 -4.91 15.12 2.16
C LEU A 114 -4.08 16.08 1.31
N ILE A 115 -3.54 17.11 1.94
CA ILE A 115 -2.75 18.13 1.25
C ILE A 115 -1.28 17.85 1.48
N VAL A 116 -0.52 17.72 0.41
CA VAL A 116 0.93 17.67 0.45
C VAL A 116 1.47 18.99 -0.10
N ARG A 117 2.05 19.82 0.75
CA ARG A 117 2.81 20.97 0.29
C ARG A 117 4.28 20.60 0.16
N GLY A 118 4.91 21.04 -0.92
CA GLY A 118 6.30 20.69 -1.21
C GLY A 118 7.11 21.84 -1.76
N GLN A 119 8.41 21.83 -1.47
CA GLN A 119 9.39 22.70 -2.09
C GLN A 119 10.42 21.80 -2.78
N LEU A 120 10.49 21.96 -4.10
CA LEU A 120 11.38 21.21 -4.96
C LEU A 120 12.59 22.09 -5.29
N SER A 121 13.78 21.51 -5.23
CA SER A 121 15.03 22.14 -5.64
C SER A 121 15.90 21.13 -6.37
N GLN A 122 16.75 21.62 -7.25
CA GLN A 122 17.68 20.80 -8.01
C GLN A 122 19.12 21.29 -7.77
N GLN A 123 20.02 20.35 -7.51
CA GLN A 123 21.45 20.58 -7.40
C GLN A 123 22.18 19.62 -8.34
N GLY A 124 22.63 20.11 -9.48
CA GLY A 124 23.17 19.26 -10.55
C GLY A 124 22.11 18.31 -11.09
N GLU A 125 22.37 17.02 -11.05
CA GLU A 125 21.43 15.97 -11.47
C GLU A 125 20.54 15.46 -10.33
N GLN A 126 20.75 15.93 -9.12
CA GLN A 126 20.03 15.51 -7.94
C GLN A 126 18.87 16.46 -7.63
N TRP A 127 17.71 15.87 -7.42
CA TRP A 127 16.53 16.57 -6.95
C TRP A 127 16.37 16.39 -5.44
N GLN A 128 15.81 17.38 -4.80
CA GLN A 128 15.44 17.38 -3.39
C GLN A 128 14.04 17.93 -3.24
N LEU A 129 13.17 17.18 -2.60
CA LEU A 129 11.81 17.60 -2.25
C LEU A 129 11.67 17.63 -0.73
N GLN A 130 11.45 18.81 -0.17
CA GLN A 130 10.98 18.96 1.20
C GLN A 130 9.45 18.99 1.17
N TRP A 131 8.82 18.12 1.95
CA TRP A 131 7.37 18.00 1.89
C TRP A 131 6.74 17.89 3.29
N HIS A 132 5.48 18.31 3.38
CA HIS A 132 4.65 18.25 4.57
C HIS A 132 3.28 17.74 4.20
N LEU A 133 2.80 16.71 4.90
CA LEU A 133 1.45 16.18 4.76
C LEU A 133 0.54 16.85 5.79
N HIS A 134 -0.62 17.30 5.35
CA HIS A 134 -1.63 17.97 6.16
C HIS A 134 -2.99 17.32 5.98
N ALA A 135 -3.83 17.40 7.03
CA ALA A 135 -5.24 17.09 6.90
C ALA A 135 -5.89 18.08 5.91
N GLY A 136 -6.74 17.58 5.02
CA GLY A 136 -7.50 18.39 4.05
C GLY A 136 -8.72 19.07 4.63
N THR A 137 -9.00 18.87 5.92
CA THR A 137 -10.15 19.42 6.65
C THR A 137 -9.72 20.11 7.93
N GLY A 138 -10.67 20.77 8.60
CA GLY A 138 -10.41 21.44 9.85
C GLY A 138 -9.49 22.65 9.68
N LYS A 139 -8.39 22.68 10.41
CA LYS A 139 -7.37 23.73 10.33
C LYS A 139 -6.18 23.34 9.46
N GLY A 140 -6.22 22.17 8.81
CA GLY A 140 -5.11 21.64 8.05
C GLY A 140 -3.92 21.26 8.94
N GLU A 141 -4.19 20.50 10.00
CA GLU A 141 -3.16 20.08 10.93
C GLU A 141 -2.04 19.32 10.21
N ALA A 142 -0.79 19.61 10.59
CA ALA A 142 0.35 18.88 10.09
C ALA A 142 0.33 17.46 10.64
N LEU A 143 0.44 16.47 9.75
CA LEU A 143 0.45 15.06 10.09
C LEU A 143 1.87 14.52 10.19
N ILE A 144 2.61 14.61 9.09
CA ILE A 144 4.03 14.28 9.02
C ILE A 144 4.74 15.23 8.03
N ASN A 145 6.04 15.25 8.09
CA ASN A 145 6.91 15.91 7.12
C ASN A 145 8.09 15.01 6.76
N GLY A 146 8.76 15.32 5.68
CA GLY A 146 9.93 14.59 5.26
C GLY A 146 10.72 15.32 4.17
N GLN A 147 11.81 14.67 3.80
CA GLN A 147 12.69 15.10 2.73
C GLN A 147 13.04 13.88 1.89
N SER A 148 12.98 14.04 0.57
CA SER A 148 13.33 13.02 -0.40
C SER A 148 14.37 13.59 -1.34
N GLN A 149 15.37 12.78 -1.74
CA GLN A 149 16.46 13.24 -2.60
C GLN A 149 16.93 12.14 -3.57
N GLY A 150 17.46 12.55 -4.71
CA GLY A 150 17.98 11.65 -5.74
C GLY A 150 17.50 12.00 -7.14
N ALA A 151 17.47 11.02 -8.03
CA ALA A 151 16.81 11.14 -9.32
C ALA A 151 15.30 11.36 -9.14
N ALA A 152 14.61 11.93 -10.11
CA ALA A 152 13.19 12.30 -10.00
C ALA A 152 12.30 11.13 -9.54
N GLU A 153 12.50 9.94 -10.13
CA GLU A 153 11.76 8.73 -9.75
C GLU A 153 12.01 8.32 -8.30
N ALA A 154 13.25 8.45 -7.83
CA ALA A 154 13.62 8.11 -6.45
C ALA A 154 12.96 9.09 -5.46
N VAL A 155 12.93 10.37 -5.76
CA VAL A 155 12.26 11.40 -4.95
C VAL A 155 10.78 11.08 -4.80
N VAL A 156 10.09 10.77 -5.89
CA VAL A 156 8.67 10.44 -5.89
C VAL A 156 8.40 9.15 -5.10
N SER A 157 9.19 8.09 -5.35
CA SER A 157 9.03 6.81 -4.67
C SER A 157 9.27 6.93 -3.16
N GLN A 158 10.32 7.64 -2.71
CA GLN A 158 10.59 7.89 -1.29
C GLN A 158 9.46 8.67 -0.62
N THR A 159 8.97 9.73 -1.28
CA THR A 159 7.87 10.56 -0.75
C THR A 159 6.60 9.75 -0.56
N LEU A 160 6.15 9.05 -1.61
CA LEU A 160 4.91 8.26 -1.55
C LEU A 160 5.03 7.05 -0.62
N SER A 161 6.20 6.41 -0.57
CA SER A 161 6.48 5.33 0.38
C SER A 161 6.34 5.82 1.83
N ALA A 162 6.96 6.94 2.19
CA ALA A 162 6.89 7.50 3.53
C ALA A 162 5.44 7.87 3.92
N ILE A 163 4.71 8.52 3.01
CA ILE A 163 3.29 8.86 3.23
C ILE A 163 2.45 7.59 3.37
N SER A 164 2.66 6.59 2.49
CA SER A 164 1.93 5.34 2.52
C SER A 164 2.13 4.57 3.82
N HIS A 165 3.36 4.48 4.33
CA HIS A 165 3.65 3.84 5.62
C HIS A 165 2.93 4.54 6.77
N TYR A 166 3.03 5.86 6.85
CA TYR A 166 2.32 6.63 7.88
C TYR A 166 0.82 6.40 7.85
N LEU A 167 0.21 6.44 6.65
CA LEU A 167 -1.23 6.24 6.51
C LEU A 167 -1.63 4.78 6.80
N ALA A 168 -0.80 3.81 6.41
CA ALA A 168 -1.04 2.40 6.72
C ALA A 168 -0.98 2.11 8.23
N GLU A 169 -0.05 2.73 8.97
CA GLU A 169 0.00 2.63 10.43
C GLU A 169 -1.24 3.25 11.09
N ARG A 170 -1.72 4.36 10.56
CA ARG A 170 -2.85 5.09 11.14
C ARG A 170 -4.21 4.47 10.80
N TYR A 171 -4.39 3.96 9.59
CA TYR A 171 -5.67 3.46 9.07
C TYR A 171 -5.69 1.95 8.85
N GLY A 172 -4.54 1.30 8.86
CA GLY A 172 -4.42 -0.14 8.74
C GLY A 172 -5.06 -0.85 9.95
N LYS A 173 -5.81 -1.91 9.66
CA LYS A 173 -6.44 -2.77 10.67
C LYS A 173 -5.88 -4.17 10.54
N ILE A 174 -5.57 -4.80 11.66
CA ILE A 174 -5.28 -6.24 11.68
C ILE A 174 -6.62 -6.96 11.48
N LEU A 175 -6.72 -7.73 10.39
CA LEU A 175 -7.91 -8.50 10.11
C LEU A 175 -8.02 -9.66 11.11
N PRO A 176 -9.23 -9.95 11.64
CA PRO A 176 -9.43 -11.13 12.47
C PRO A 176 -9.15 -12.39 11.65
N LEU A 177 -8.50 -13.37 12.25
CA LEU A 177 -8.35 -14.69 11.64
C LEU A 177 -9.74 -15.24 11.28
N PRO A 178 -9.93 -15.78 10.06
CA PRO A 178 -11.19 -16.41 9.71
C PRO A 178 -11.44 -17.56 10.72
N ALA A 179 -12.61 -17.54 11.35
CA ALA A 179 -13.02 -18.65 12.21
C ALA A 179 -12.95 -19.92 11.36
N VAL A 180 -12.12 -20.86 11.77
CA VAL A 180 -12.11 -22.20 11.18
C VAL A 180 -13.46 -22.81 11.54
N ALA A 181 -14.38 -22.88 10.59
CA ALA A 181 -15.61 -23.62 10.79
C ALA A 181 -15.22 -25.04 11.20
N PRO A 182 -15.75 -25.59 12.31
CA PRO A 182 -15.43 -26.94 12.68
C PRO A 182 -15.81 -27.84 11.51
N VAL A 183 -14.83 -28.53 10.95
CA VAL A 183 -15.10 -29.56 9.94
C VAL A 183 -15.86 -30.64 10.68
N VAL A 184 -17.17 -30.65 10.51
CA VAL A 184 -18.01 -31.76 11.00
C VAL A 184 -17.69 -32.93 10.09
N SER A 185 -16.66 -33.68 10.46
CA SER A 185 -16.37 -34.98 9.86
C SER A 185 -17.55 -35.88 10.21
N GLY A 186 -18.44 -36.10 9.26
CA GLY A 186 -19.51 -37.08 9.38
C GLY A 186 -18.91 -38.48 9.46
N ALA A 187 -18.55 -38.91 10.66
CA ALA A 187 -18.33 -40.31 10.99
C ALA A 187 -19.50 -40.77 11.81
N GLN A 188 -20.24 -41.69 11.26
CA GLN A 188 -21.39 -42.38 11.83
C GLN A 188 -21.05 -42.97 13.21
N ALA A 189 -22.03 -42.81 14.07
CA ALA A 189 -22.05 -43.33 15.41
C ALA A 189 -21.92 -44.86 15.46
N SER A 190 -21.12 -45.35 16.40
CA SER A 190 -21.41 -46.60 17.13
C SER A 190 -20.96 -46.43 18.57
N SER A 191 -21.98 -46.54 19.37
CA SER A 191 -22.16 -46.84 20.80
C SER A 191 -20.96 -47.00 21.76
N ALA A 192 -21.18 -46.37 22.91
CA ALA A 192 -20.94 -46.80 24.30
C ALA A 192 -19.53 -46.65 24.88
N ALA A 193 -19.40 -45.71 25.82
CA ALA A 193 -19.20 -46.00 27.23
C ALA A 193 -18.99 -44.70 28.04
N VAL A 194 -19.79 -44.56 29.07
CA VAL A 194 -19.68 -43.53 30.12
C VAL A 194 -18.44 -43.80 30.96
N VAL A 195 -17.57 -42.77 31.11
CA VAL A 195 -16.68 -42.66 32.28
C VAL A 195 -16.62 -41.20 32.69
N THR A 196 -17.13 -40.95 33.87
CA THR A 196 -16.99 -39.73 34.68
C THR A 196 -15.53 -39.53 35.09
N GLY A 197 -14.98 -38.35 34.82
CA GLY A 197 -13.67 -37.98 35.34
C GLY A 197 -13.43 -36.47 35.25
N THR A 198 -13.54 -35.82 36.38
CA THR A 198 -13.20 -34.43 36.65
C THR A 198 -11.69 -34.23 36.54
N ALA A 199 -11.23 -33.29 35.69
CA ALA A 199 -9.90 -32.72 35.88
C ALA A 199 -9.71 -31.40 35.13
N LEU A 200 -9.39 -30.41 35.88
CA LEU A 200 -8.64 -29.16 35.72
C LEU A 200 -8.19 -28.71 34.31
N ALA A 201 -8.54 -27.45 34.05
CA ALA A 201 -8.00 -26.61 33.00
C ALA A 201 -6.47 -26.47 33.12
N THR A 202 -5.77 -26.77 32.03
CA THR A 202 -4.43 -26.23 31.79
C THR A 202 -4.40 -25.78 30.35
N SER A 203 -4.26 -24.47 30.17
CA SER A 203 -4.08 -23.82 28.89
C SER A 203 -2.74 -24.23 28.29
N ALA A 204 -2.74 -25.14 27.33
CA ALA A 204 -1.60 -25.37 26.45
C ALA A 204 -1.97 -24.84 25.06
N GLY A 205 -1.22 -23.84 24.60
CA GLY A 205 -1.34 -23.31 23.26
C GLY A 205 -1.10 -24.42 22.23
N VAL A 206 -2.14 -24.77 21.50
CA VAL A 206 -2.03 -25.67 20.36
C VAL A 206 -1.59 -24.85 19.18
N SER A 207 -0.30 -24.90 18.85
CA SER A 207 0.22 -24.55 17.55
C SER A 207 -0.32 -25.58 16.56
N ALA A 208 -1.40 -25.27 15.85
CA ALA A 208 -1.88 -26.09 14.75
C ALA A 208 -0.93 -25.89 13.57
N ALA A 209 0.10 -26.71 13.47
CA ALA A 209 0.91 -26.85 12.27
C ALA A 209 0.04 -27.44 11.16
N GLY A 210 -0.55 -26.60 10.35
CA GLY A 210 -1.27 -27.01 9.13
C GLY A 210 -0.29 -27.18 7.98
N THR A 211 -0.39 -28.31 7.26
CA THR A 211 0.34 -28.49 6.01
C THR A 211 -0.48 -27.91 4.86
N ALA A 212 0.10 -26.99 4.10
CA ALA A 212 -0.48 -26.45 2.88
C ALA A 212 0.31 -26.95 1.67
N THR A 213 -0.36 -27.37 0.62
CA THR A 213 0.27 -27.72 -0.66
C THR A 213 0.15 -26.53 -1.60
N LEU A 214 1.26 -26.02 -2.09
CA LEU A 214 1.34 -24.96 -3.08
C LEU A 214 1.76 -25.57 -4.42
N GLN A 215 0.94 -25.44 -5.45
CA GLN A 215 1.33 -25.77 -6.81
C GLN A 215 1.87 -24.52 -7.47
N VAL A 216 3.06 -24.63 -8.06
CA VAL A 216 3.72 -23.55 -8.80
C VAL A 216 4.00 -24.05 -10.19
N ASP A 217 3.41 -23.38 -11.17
CA ASP A 217 3.60 -23.68 -12.58
C ASP A 217 4.72 -22.82 -13.17
N ASN A 218 5.33 -23.31 -14.25
CA ASN A 218 6.37 -22.59 -15.01
C ASN A 218 7.72 -22.41 -14.28
N VAL A 219 8.11 -23.36 -13.44
CA VAL A 219 9.48 -23.45 -12.89
C VAL A 219 10.37 -24.10 -13.96
N LYS A 220 11.23 -23.32 -14.62
CA LYS A 220 12.03 -23.78 -15.76
C LYS A 220 13.44 -24.25 -15.39
N SER A 221 13.89 -23.90 -14.18
CA SER A 221 15.24 -24.24 -13.73
C SER A 221 15.29 -24.59 -12.25
N VAL A 222 16.37 -25.27 -11.85
CA VAL A 222 16.66 -25.56 -10.45
C VAL A 222 16.89 -24.26 -9.65
N ASP A 223 17.42 -23.24 -10.31
CA ASP A 223 17.65 -21.93 -9.69
C ASP A 223 16.33 -21.22 -9.35
N ASP A 224 15.31 -21.33 -10.21
CA ASP A 224 13.96 -20.82 -9.93
C ASP A 224 13.35 -21.51 -8.72
N LEU A 225 13.57 -22.82 -8.57
CA LEU A 225 13.09 -23.59 -7.43
C LEU A 225 13.78 -23.17 -6.13
N LEU A 226 15.09 -22.96 -6.18
CA LEU A 226 15.86 -22.50 -5.02
C LEU A 226 15.48 -21.08 -4.61
N ALA A 227 15.23 -20.19 -5.58
CA ALA A 227 14.74 -18.84 -5.34
C ALA A 227 13.36 -18.87 -4.67
N LEU A 228 12.43 -19.73 -5.16
CA LEU A 228 11.11 -19.92 -4.58
C LEU A 228 11.19 -20.46 -3.15
N GLN A 229 12.02 -21.46 -2.90
CA GLN A 229 12.24 -21.99 -1.54
C GLN A 229 12.84 -20.94 -0.60
N GLY A 230 13.76 -20.10 -1.11
CA GLY A 230 14.34 -18.98 -0.37
C GLY A 230 13.27 -17.97 0.04
N LEU A 231 12.37 -17.66 -0.88
CA LEU A 231 11.26 -16.72 -0.64
C LEU A 231 10.25 -17.28 0.35
N LEU A 232 9.91 -18.58 0.24
CA LEU A 232 9.02 -19.25 1.20
C LEU A 232 9.61 -19.30 2.62
N ARG A 233 10.93 -19.48 2.76
CA ARG A 233 11.61 -19.46 4.06
C ARG A 233 11.68 -18.08 4.71
N GLN A 234 11.55 -17.00 3.93
CA GLN A 234 11.47 -15.64 4.46
C GLN A 234 10.09 -15.32 5.06
N LEU A 235 9.07 -16.13 4.75
CA LEU A 235 7.76 -15.98 5.34
C LEU A 235 7.79 -16.57 6.77
N ALA A 236 7.57 -15.73 7.77
CA ALA A 236 7.61 -16.12 9.20
C ALA A 236 6.62 -17.25 9.57
N VAL A 237 5.69 -17.60 8.69
CA VAL A 237 4.66 -18.63 8.87
C VAL A 237 5.11 -20.00 8.33
N VAL A 238 6.14 -20.04 7.46
CA VAL A 238 6.64 -21.29 6.87
C VAL A 238 7.81 -21.82 7.67
N THR A 239 7.57 -22.84 8.49
CA THR A 239 8.60 -23.49 9.29
C THR A 239 9.40 -24.52 8.50
N GLN A 240 8.80 -25.15 7.48
CA GLN A 240 9.45 -26.12 6.61
C GLN A 240 8.77 -26.17 5.23
N SER A 241 9.56 -26.24 4.17
CA SER A 241 9.06 -26.43 2.79
C SER A 241 9.77 -27.59 2.12
N ASN A 242 9.00 -28.52 1.56
CA ASN A 242 9.52 -29.66 0.81
C ASN A 242 8.83 -29.75 -0.56
N VAL A 243 9.58 -30.17 -1.58
CA VAL A 243 9.03 -30.48 -2.90
C VAL A 243 8.46 -31.89 -2.85
N SER A 244 7.16 -32.04 -3.09
CA SER A 244 6.46 -33.33 -3.06
C SER A 244 6.43 -34.03 -4.43
N SER A 245 6.38 -33.28 -5.52
CA SER A 245 6.43 -33.82 -6.88
C SER A 245 6.86 -32.76 -7.88
N MET A 246 7.56 -33.17 -8.93
CA MET A 246 7.87 -32.36 -10.10
C MET A 246 7.34 -33.11 -11.32
N THR A 247 6.49 -32.47 -12.10
CA THR A 247 6.02 -32.99 -13.40
C THR A 247 6.72 -32.17 -14.47
N GLY A 248 7.64 -32.77 -15.22
CA GLY A 248 8.26 -32.15 -16.38
C GLY A 248 7.48 -32.56 -17.64
N ASP A 249 7.23 -31.60 -18.51
CA ASP A 249 6.92 -31.85 -19.91
C ASP A 249 8.21 -32.02 -20.72
#